data_7b9a4a0e63bd6c91cda2b35d79cd3dc3
#
_entry.id   7b9a4a0e63bd6c91cda2b35d79cd3dc3
#
_cell.length_a   1.000
_cell.length_b   1.000
_cell.length_c   1.000
_cell.angle_alpha   90.00
_cell.angle_beta   90.00
_cell.angle_gamma   90.00
#
_symmetry.space_group_name_H-M   'P 1'
#
loop_
_entity.id
_entity.type
_entity.pdbx_description
1 polymer ?
#
loop_
_entity_poly.entity_id
_entity_poly.type
_entity_poly.pdbx_seq_one_letter_code
_entity_poly.pdbx_strand_id
1 'polypeptide(L)'
;MTAFRTVYPDIIGAYEKIRFSTKNLPESQFLYGEQAPEPLLVTENGVQFATYLNEGLMTGIFLDQKEVRGRLVDGFAVGKTVLNMFSYTGAFSVAAAMGGAVATTSVDLAKRSLPKTTEQFEVNHLNLAPQKIIVMDVFDYFKYASRKGLSYDMIILDPPSFARNKKKVFSVAKNYGELVKDSIDILTDKGTLIASTNAANLSLAKYKKMVITALQEKNVRYKITDTYQLPADFQVNPNFPEGNYLKVLFIEIEK
;
A
#
# COMPACT_ATOMS: atom_id res chain seq x y z
N MET A 1 -17.75 -11.64 23.70
CA MET A 1 -17.52 -10.27 24.22
C MET A 1 -17.02 -10.27 25.67
N THR A 2 -17.63 -11.02 26.63
CA THR A 2 -17.21 -11.01 28.04
C THR A 2 -15.72 -11.32 28.23
N ALA A 3 -15.22 -12.42 27.66
CA ALA A 3 -13.82 -12.81 27.74
C ALA A 3 -12.87 -11.72 27.19
N PHE A 4 -13.23 -11.09 26.06
CA PHE A 4 -12.44 -10.02 25.45
C PHE A 4 -12.32 -8.80 26.41
N ARG A 5 -13.42 -8.36 27.00
CA ARG A 5 -13.43 -7.25 27.99
C ARG A 5 -12.66 -7.58 29.26
N THR A 6 -12.61 -8.85 29.66
CA THR A 6 -11.81 -9.29 30.80
C THR A 6 -10.32 -9.19 30.51
N VAL A 7 -9.89 -9.54 29.30
CA VAL A 7 -8.48 -9.51 28.90
C VAL A 7 -8.00 -8.09 28.58
N TYR A 8 -8.88 -7.26 28.02
CA TYR A 8 -8.58 -5.90 27.55
C TYR A 8 -9.58 -4.89 28.16
N PRO A 9 -9.48 -4.61 29.48
CA PRO A 9 -10.45 -3.75 30.18
C PRO A 9 -10.41 -2.29 29.72
N ASP A 10 -9.29 -1.81 29.23
CA ASP A 10 -9.07 -0.41 28.80
C ASP A 10 -9.60 -0.09 27.39
N ILE A 11 -10.12 -1.09 26.69
CA ILE A 11 -10.70 -0.86 25.36
C ILE A 11 -12.07 -0.19 25.51
N ILE A 12 -12.18 1.03 24.98
CA ILE A 12 -13.38 1.87 25.09
C ILE A 12 -14.47 1.52 24.08
N GLY A 13 -14.12 0.90 22.93
CA GLY A 13 -15.07 0.51 21.89
C GLY A 13 -14.57 -0.66 21.07
N ALA A 14 -15.49 -1.43 20.48
CA ALA A 14 -15.15 -2.57 19.61
C ALA A 14 -16.04 -2.67 18.39
N TYR A 15 -15.42 -3.06 17.29
CA TYR A 15 -16.04 -3.31 16.00
C TYR A 15 -15.71 -4.73 15.52
N GLU A 16 -16.66 -5.35 14.85
CA GLU A 16 -16.44 -6.61 14.14
C GLU A 16 -16.40 -6.36 12.63
N LYS A 17 -15.37 -6.91 11.98
CA LYS A 17 -15.20 -6.90 10.52
C LYS A 17 -15.31 -8.34 10.01
N ILE A 18 -16.44 -8.68 9.40
CA ILE A 18 -16.77 -10.04 8.96
C ILE A 18 -16.19 -10.28 7.57
N ARG A 19 -15.15 -11.12 7.48
CA ARG A 19 -14.40 -11.38 6.23
C ARG A 19 -14.76 -12.70 5.55
N PHE A 20 -15.88 -13.29 5.91
CA PHE A 20 -16.43 -14.50 5.28
C PHE A 20 -17.86 -14.27 4.82
N SER A 21 -18.28 -15.00 3.78
CA SER A 21 -19.62 -14.82 3.23
C SER A 21 -20.68 -15.29 4.23
N THR A 22 -21.57 -14.39 4.62
CA THR A 22 -22.76 -14.69 5.43
C THR A 22 -23.99 -14.12 4.73
N LYS A 23 -25.15 -14.80 4.87
CA LYS A 23 -26.40 -14.31 4.29
C LYS A 23 -27.08 -13.23 5.14
N ASN A 24 -26.76 -13.15 6.45
CA ASN A 24 -27.58 -12.41 7.43
C ASN A 24 -26.78 -11.44 8.31
N LEU A 25 -25.46 -11.29 8.11
CA LEU A 25 -24.65 -10.38 8.91
C LEU A 25 -24.05 -9.28 8.02
N PRO A 26 -23.99 -8.04 8.49
CA PRO A 26 -23.31 -6.95 7.78
C PRO A 26 -21.80 -7.20 7.74
N GLU A 27 -21.10 -6.66 6.74
CA GLU A 27 -19.64 -6.74 6.64
C GLU A 27 -18.91 -6.08 7.81
N SER A 28 -19.55 -5.12 8.47
CA SER A 28 -19.03 -4.39 9.61
C SER A 28 -20.14 -4.08 10.59
N GLN A 29 -19.89 -4.27 11.88
CA GLN A 29 -20.83 -3.87 12.92
C GLN A 29 -20.12 -3.36 14.17
N PHE A 30 -20.73 -2.37 14.83
CA PHE A 30 -20.34 -1.91 16.14
C PHE A 30 -20.86 -2.90 17.20
N LEU A 31 -19.99 -3.30 18.13
CA LEU A 31 -20.32 -4.32 19.11
C LEU A 31 -20.63 -3.75 20.51
N TYR A 32 -19.82 -2.83 21.01
CA TYR A 32 -20.01 -2.20 22.31
C TYR A 32 -19.11 -0.98 22.54
N GLY A 33 -19.44 -0.21 23.59
CA GLY A 33 -18.65 0.89 24.11
C GLY A 33 -18.94 2.21 23.39
N GLU A 34 -17.92 2.99 23.12
CA GLU A 34 -18.01 4.25 22.41
C GLU A 34 -17.71 4.06 20.93
N GLN A 35 -18.50 4.69 20.07
CA GLN A 35 -18.19 4.71 18.64
C GLN A 35 -16.98 5.62 18.38
N ALA A 36 -16.06 5.15 17.56
CA ALA A 36 -14.93 5.94 17.13
C ALA A 36 -15.39 7.17 16.34
N PRO A 37 -14.71 8.32 16.49
CA PRO A 37 -14.92 9.45 15.59
C PRO A 37 -14.58 9.07 14.14
N GLU A 38 -15.11 9.80 13.18
CA GLU A 38 -14.75 9.66 11.77
C GLU A 38 -14.26 11.00 11.20
N PRO A 39 -12.98 11.04 10.83
CA PRO A 39 -12.00 9.96 10.94
C PRO A 39 -11.51 9.75 12.38
N LEU A 40 -11.14 8.53 12.73
CA LEU A 40 -10.29 8.24 13.88
C LEU A 40 -8.83 8.43 13.44
N LEU A 41 -8.12 9.35 14.07
CA LEU A 41 -6.71 9.58 13.77
C LEU A 41 -5.84 8.60 14.55
N VAL A 42 -4.98 7.87 13.84
CA VAL A 42 -3.95 7.01 14.43
C VAL A 42 -2.57 7.53 14.06
N THR A 43 -1.63 7.49 14.98
CA THR A 43 -0.24 7.94 14.74
C THR A 43 0.66 6.74 14.50
N GLU A 44 1.38 6.75 13.39
CA GLU A 44 2.37 5.74 13.04
C GLU A 44 3.63 6.44 12.50
N ASN A 45 4.80 6.13 13.07
CA ASN A 45 6.08 6.76 12.69
C ASN A 45 6.03 8.31 12.73
N GLY A 46 5.28 8.89 13.66
CA GLY A 46 5.11 10.35 13.79
C GLY A 46 4.16 10.98 12.76
N VAL A 47 3.54 10.19 11.89
CA VAL A 47 2.56 10.62 10.87
C VAL A 47 1.16 10.26 11.34
N GLN A 48 0.20 11.15 11.15
CA GLN A 48 -1.21 10.89 11.44
C GLN A 48 -1.89 10.26 10.21
N PHE A 49 -2.70 9.23 10.48
CA PHE A 49 -3.50 8.57 9.46
C PHE A 49 -4.98 8.58 9.84
N ALA A 50 -5.81 9.09 8.96
CA ALA A 50 -7.26 9.03 9.07
C ALA A 50 -7.75 7.59 8.85
N THR A 51 -8.47 7.05 9.82
CA THR A 51 -9.04 5.69 9.77
C THR A 51 -10.55 5.74 10.00
N TYR A 52 -11.26 4.71 9.53
CA TYR A 52 -12.72 4.72 9.42
C TYR A 52 -13.29 3.40 9.94
N LEU A 53 -13.45 3.30 11.25
CA LEU A 53 -13.90 2.06 11.88
C LEU A 53 -15.39 1.78 11.63
N ASN A 54 -16.19 2.81 11.36
CA ASN A 54 -17.61 2.67 11.06
C ASN A 54 -17.90 2.24 9.60
N GLU A 55 -16.91 2.40 8.69
CA GLU A 55 -17.06 2.00 7.29
C GLU A 55 -16.63 0.54 7.05
N GLY A 56 -17.27 -0.18 6.17
CA GLY A 56 -17.00 -1.50 5.60
C GLY A 56 -15.79 -2.30 6.14
N LEU A 57 -15.22 -3.15 5.31
CA LEU A 57 -14.11 -4.05 5.71
C LEU A 57 -12.73 -3.38 5.77
N MET A 58 -12.56 -2.26 5.05
CA MET A 58 -11.27 -1.58 4.91
C MET A 58 -11.27 -0.28 5.69
N THR A 59 -10.38 -0.18 6.65
CA THR A 59 -10.42 0.84 7.69
C THR A 59 -9.51 2.05 7.48
N GLY A 60 -8.90 2.19 6.32
CA GLY A 60 -8.11 3.38 5.95
C GLY A 60 -6.61 3.15 5.84
N ILE A 61 -6.02 2.30 6.67
CA ILE A 61 -4.59 1.99 6.63
C ILE A 61 -4.36 0.48 6.80
N PHE A 62 -3.33 -0.05 6.17
CA PHE A 62 -2.83 -1.42 6.37
C PHE A 62 -1.60 -1.37 7.29
N LEU A 63 -1.76 -1.79 8.54
CA LEU A 63 -0.75 -1.66 9.59
C LEU A 63 0.50 -2.54 9.37
N ASP A 64 0.36 -3.61 8.59
CA ASP A 64 1.45 -4.52 8.21
C ASP A 64 2.56 -3.85 7.37
N GLN A 65 2.26 -2.71 6.74
CA GLN A 65 3.20 -1.92 5.93
C GLN A 65 3.91 -0.80 6.74
N LYS A 66 3.77 -0.76 8.06
CA LYS A 66 4.28 0.35 8.89
C LYS A 66 5.79 0.56 8.79
N GLU A 67 6.58 -0.51 8.67
CA GLU A 67 8.03 -0.41 8.56
C GLU A 67 8.45 0.14 7.20
N VAL A 68 7.73 -0.22 6.13
CA VAL A 68 7.94 0.31 4.79
C VAL A 68 7.62 1.81 4.74
N ARG A 69 6.50 2.23 5.36
CA ARG A 69 6.16 3.65 5.50
C ARG A 69 7.17 4.39 6.38
N GLY A 70 7.61 3.78 7.49
CA GLY A 70 8.66 4.33 8.35
C GLY A 70 9.93 4.65 7.57
N ARG A 71 10.37 3.74 6.70
CA ARG A 71 11.53 3.96 5.84
C ARG A 71 11.38 5.19 4.93
N LEU A 72 10.16 5.46 4.42
CA LEU A 72 9.88 6.66 3.62
C LEU A 72 9.93 7.92 4.48
N VAL A 73 9.31 7.89 5.67
CA VAL A 73 9.31 9.00 6.64
C VAL A 73 10.74 9.35 7.08
N ASP A 74 11.60 8.35 7.28
CA ASP A 74 13.01 8.51 7.70
C ASP A 74 13.93 9.10 6.60
N GLY A 75 13.36 9.71 5.57
CA GLY A 75 14.07 10.48 4.57
C GLY A 75 14.45 9.70 3.31
N PHE A 76 14.03 8.45 3.14
CA PHE A 76 14.32 7.70 1.91
C PHE A 76 13.68 8.32 0.65
N ALA A 77 12.63 9.12 0.84
CA ALA A 77 11.93 9.84 -0.23
C ALA A 77 12.42 11.29 -0.43
N VAL A 78 13.41 11.78 0.32
CA VAL A 78 13.90 13.17 0.24
C VAL A 78 14.29 13.54 -1.20
N GLY A 79 13.71 14.65 -1.68
CA GLY A 79 14.01 15.21 -3.00
C GLY A 79 13.45 14.42 -4.19
N LYS A 80 12.67 13.36 -3.95
CA LYS A 80 12.16 12.45 -4.99
C LYS A 80 10.74 12.81 -5.42
N THR A 81 10.45 12.54 -6.69
CA THR A 81 9.09 12.44 -7.22
C THR A 81 8.61 10.99 -7.04
N VAL A 82 7.48 10.79 -6.36
CA VAL A 82 7.00 9.47 -5.97
C VAL A 82 5.68 9.13 -6.65
N LEU A 83 5.61 7.96 -7.29
CA LEU A 83 4.38 7.38 -7.82
C LEU A 83 3.93 6.23 -6.93
N ASN A 84 2.73 6.34 -6.37
CA ASN A 84 2.10 5.32 -5.54
C ASN A 84 0.94 4.68 -6.31
N MET A 85 1.11 3.45 -6.74
CA MET A 85 0.15 2.69 -7.52
C MET A 85 -0.66 1.75 -6.63
N PHE A 86 -1.96 1.60 -6.91
CA PHE A 86 -2.93 0.95 -6.02
C PHE A 86 -3.00 1.67 -4.66
N SER A 87 -3.04 3.00 -4.72
CA SER A 87 -2.75 3.87 -3.59
C SER A 87 -3.76 3.79 -2.44
N TYR A 88 -4.94 3.24 -2.66
CA TYR A 88 -6.03 3.13 -1.69
C TYR A 88 -6.38 4.51 -1.08
N THR A 89 -5.96 4.78 0.16
CA THR A 89 -6.13 6.08 0.84
C THR A 89 -4.87 6.95 0.77
N GLY A 90 -3.86 6.56 0.03
CA GLY A 90 -2.63 7.33 -0.14
C GLY A 90 -1.62 7.28 1.00
N ALA A 91 -1.71 6.32 1.92
CA ALA A 91 -0.84 6.25 3.10
C ALA A 91 0.67 6.26 2.76
N PHE A 92 1.10 5.60 1.69
CA PHE A 92 2.49 5.66 1.22
C PHE A 92 2.85 7.04 0.66
N SER A 93 1.92 7.71 -0.04
CA SER A 93 2.15 9.06 -0.56
C SER A 93 2.33 10.07 0.56
N VAL A 94 1.51 9.97 1.61
CA VAL A 94 1.64 10.82 2.80
C VAL A 94 2.97 10.55 3.51
N ALA A 95 3.33 9.28 3.73
CA ALA A 95 4.61 8.91 4.34
C ALA A 95 5.80 9.45 3.53
N ALA A 96 5.75 9.36 2.20
CA ALA A 96 6.78 9.92 1.32
C ALA A 96 6.84 11.45 1.41
N ALA A 97 5.69 12.14 1.41
CA ALA A 97 5.63 13.59 1.52
C ALA A 97 6.17 14.09 2.88
N MET A 98 5.79 13.42 3.98
CA MET A 98 6.34 13.69 5.32
C MET A 98 7.84 13.45 5.39
N GLY A 99 8.35 12.46 4.65
CA GLY A 99 9.77 12.14 4.52
C GLY A 99 10.53 12.98 3.50
N GLY A 100 9.94 14.09 2.98
CA GLY A 100 10.62 15.07 2.13
C GLY A 100 10.56 14.80 0.63
N ALA A 101 9.62 13.99 0.15
CA ALA A 101 9.34 13.91 -1.30
C ALA A 101 8.91 15.27 -1.84
N VAL A 102 9.42 15.67 -3.01
CA VAL A 102 9.09 16.96 -3.64
C VAL A 102 7.69 16.94 -4.27
N ALA A 103 7.23 15.78 -4.71
CA ALA A 103 5.89 15.59 -5.23
C ALA A 103 5.47 14.13 -5.12
N THR A 104 4.16 13.89 -4.95
CA THR A 104 3.59 12.55 -5.02
C THR A 104 2.48 12.45 -6.05
N THR A 105 2.31 11.28 -6.64
CA THR A 105 1.18 10.95 -7.49
C THR A 105 0.56 9.65 -6.97
N SER A 106 -0.67 9.72 -6.47
CA SER A 106 -1.46 8.58 -6.00
C SER A 106 -2.40 8.12 -7.09
N VAL A 107 -2.36 6.85 -7.48
CA VAL A 107 -3.23 6.28 -8.51
C VAL A 107 -4.03 5.12 -7.93
N ASP A 108 -5.35 5.21 -8.00
CA ASP A 108 -6.28 4.14 -7.62
C ASP A 108 -7.52 4.17 -8.50
N LEU A 109 -8.14 3.01 -8.70
CA LEU A 109 -9.35 2.89 -9.50
C LEU A 109 -10.60 3.40 -8.76
N ALA A 110 -10.62 3.28 -7.44
CA ALA A 110 -11.78 3.59 -6.62
C ALA A 110 -12.00 5.10 -6.50
N LYS A 111 -13.16 5.60 -6.90
CA LYS A 111 -13.50 7.03 -6.79
C LYS A 111 -13.37 7.58 -5.37
N ARG A 112 -13.63 6.74 -4.37
CA ARG A 112 -13.47 7.08 -2.94
C ARG A 112 -12.01 7.34 -2.52
N SER A 113 -11.03 6.91 -3.32
CA SER A 113 -9.62 7.18 -3.02
C SER A 113 -9.31 8.68 -3.06
N LEU A 114 -9.96 9.46 -3.93
CA LEU A 114 -9.69 10.89 -4.05
C LEU A 114 -9.97 11.66 -2.75
N PRO A 115 -11.20 11.68 -2.18
CA PRO A 115 -11.44 12.40 -0.93
C PRO A 115 -10.64 11.83 0.24
N LYS A 116 -10.49 10.49 0.33
CA LYS A 116 -9.75 9.85 1.42
C LYS A 116 -8.26 10.18 1.38
N THR A 117 -7.64 10.18 0.19
CA THR A 117 -6.24 10.58 0.04
C THR A 117 -6.03 12.07 0.32
N THR A 118 -6.96 12.92 -0.11
CA THR A 118 -6.92 14.36 0.23
C THR A 118 -6.92 14.56 1.74
N GLU A 119 -7.84 13.92 2.45
CA GLU A 119 -7.95 13.98 3.92
C GLU A 119 -6.68 13.49 4.61
N GLN A 120 -6.01 12.44 4.10
CA GLN A 120 -4.74 11.96 4.65
C GLN A 120 -3.63 13.04 4.59
N PHE A 121 -3.56 13.83 3.52
CA PHE A 121 -2.63 14.96 3.45
C PHE A 121 -3.03 16.09 4.39
N GLU A 122 -4.32 16.43 4.48
CA GLU A 122 -4.85 17.51 5.28
C GLU A 122 -4.63 17.31 6.78
N VAL A 123 -4.84 16.09 7.30
CA VAL A 123 -4.61 15.78 8.73
C VAL A 123 -3.13 15.90 9.13
N ASN A 124 -2.22 15.91 8.17
CA ASN A 124 -0.79 16.15 8.37
C ASN A 124 -0.36 17.58 7.97
N HIS A 125 -1.29 18.46 7.68
CA HIS A 125 -1.03 19.86 7.27
C HIS A 125 -0.11 19.97 6.05
N LEU A 126 -0.12 18.98 5.16
CA LEU A 126 0.73 18.95 3.97
C LEU A 126 0.14 19.82 2.85
N ASN A 127 1.02 20.51 2.13
CA ASN A 127 0.62 21.27 0.94
C ASN A 127 0.12 20.32 -0.16
N LEU A 128 -1.11 20.53 -0.62
CA LEU A 128 -1.73 19.71 -1.66
C LEU A 128 -1.22 20.05 -3.08
N ALA A 129 -0.64 21.21 -3.31
CA ALA A 129 -0.24 21.63 -4.65
C ALA A 129 0.71 20.65 -5.38
N PRO A 130 1.73 20.05 -4.74
CA PRO A 130 2.58 19.05 -5.37
C PRO A 130 2.02 17.61 -5.31
N GLN A 131 0.82 17.40 -4.74
CA GLN A 131 0.22 16.10 -4.54
C GLN A 131 -0.86 15.85 -5.60
N LYS A 132 -0.64 14.89 -6.48
CA LYS A 132 -1.63 14.50 -7.50
C LYS A 132 -2.38 13.25 -7.03
N ILE A 133 -3.70 13.28 -7.16
CA ILE A 133 -4.57 12.14 -6.86
C ILE A 133 -5.37 11.81 -8.11
N ILE A 134 -5.19 10.62 -8.67
CA ILE A 134 -5.72 10.24 -9.98
C ILE A 134 -6.57 8.98 -9.83
N VAL A 135 -7.85 9.11 -10.16
CA VAL A 135 -8.79 7.98 -10.20
C VAL A 135 -8.72 7.34 -11.59
N MET A 136 -7.91 6.29 -11.71
CA MET A 136 -7.66 5.61 -12.98
C MET A 136 -7.23 4.15 -12.74
N ASP A 137 -7.49 3.28 -13.71
CA ASP A 137 -6.90 1.94 -13.73
C ASP A 137 -5.37 2.06 -13.85
N VAL A 138 -4.64 1.28 -13.03
CA VAL A 138 -3.17 1.35 -12.94
C VAL A 138 -2.50 1.05 -14.28
N PHE A 139 -2.97 0.05 -15.03
CA PHE A 139 -2.41 -0.28 -16.34
C PHE A 139 -2.69 0.79 -17.40
N ASP A 140 -3.84 1.46 -17.29
CA ASP A 140 -4.15 2.58 -18.18
C ASP A 140 -3.33 3.82 -17.80
N TYR A 141 -3.01 3.98 -16.48
CA TYR A 141 -2.12 5.05 -16.04
C TYR A 141 -0.68 4.84 -16.54
N PHE A 142 -0.12 3.63 -16.50
CA PHE A 142 1.19 3.36 -17.07
C PHE A 142 1.28 3.77 -18.55
N LYS A 143 0.30 3.39 -19.34
CA LYS A 143 0.21 3.78 -20.76
C LYS A 143 0.10 5.30 -20.94
N TYR A 144 -0.70 5.95 -20.09
CA TYR A 144 -0.84 7.40 -20.09
C TYR A 144 0.48 8.08 -19.75
N ALA A 145 1.15 7.67 -18.67
CA ALA A 145 2.41 8.23 -18.23
C ALA A 145 3.51 8.08 -19.30
N SER A 146 3.67 6.89 -19.86
CA SER A 146 4.64 6.61 -20.91
C SER A 146 4.38 7.49 -22.15
N ARG A 147 3.13 7.58 -22.62
CA ARG A 147 2.76 8.43 -23.77
C ARG A 147 3.00 9.92 -23.52
N LYS A 148 2.89 10.35 -22.26
CA LYS A 148 3.10 11.75 -21.86
C LYS A 148 4.57 12.05 -21.49
N GLY A 149 5.46 11.06 -21.53
CA GLY A 149 6.85 11.21 -21.12
C GLY A 149 7.01 11.53 -19.62
N LEU A 150 6.05 11.12 -18.78
CA LEU A 150 6.16 11.28 -17.34
C LEU A 150 7.16 10.26 -16.78
N SER A 151 7.98 10.70 -15.82
CA SER A 151 8.92 9.84 -15.12
C SER A 151 8.93 10.14 -13.63
N TYR A 152 9.36 9.15 -12.83
CA TYR A 152 9.36 9.20 -11.37
C TYR A 152 10.66 8.66 -10.81
N ASP A 153 11.16 9.26 -9.73
CA ASP A 153 12.38 8.81 -9.06
C ASP A 153 12.11 7.59 -8.17
N MET A 154 10.85 7.42 -7.76
CA MET A 154 10.42 6.29 -6.95
C MET A 154 9.03 5.83 -7.39
N ILE A 155 8.85 4.52 -7.54
CA ILE A 155 7.54 3.90 -7.82
C ILE A 155 7.25 2.87 -6.74
N ILE A 156 6.05 2.94 -6.15
CA ILE A 156 5.56 1.99 -5.16
C ILE A 156 4.44 1.17 -5.81
N LEU A 157 4.60 -0.15 -5.78
CA LEU A 157 3.61 -1.12 -6.24
C LEU A 157 3.11 -1.94 -5.07
N ASP A 158 1.86 -1.77 -4.69
CA ASP A 158 1.19 -2.56 -3.65
C ASP A 158 -0.17 -3.09 -4.14
N PRO A 159 -0.18 -3.94 -5.19
CA PRO A 159 -1.41 -4.44 -5.75
C PRO A 159 -2.12 -5.42 -4.81
N PRO A 160 -3.46 -5.50 -4.86
CA PRO A 160 -4.19 -6.57 -4.21
C PRO A 160 -3.76 -7.93 -4.80
N SER A 161 -3.77 -9.00 -4.00
CA SER A 161 -3.41 -10.35 -4.46
C SER A 161 -4.23 -10.80 -5.67
N PHE A 162 -5.47 -10.31 -5.74
CA PHE A 162 -6.42 -10.55 -6.81
C PHE A 162 -7.34 -9.34 -6.99
N ALA A 163 -7.56 -8.93 -8.24
CA ALA A 163 -8.53 -7.90 -8.60
C ALA A 163 -9.29 -8.28 -9.88
N ARG A 164 -10.55 -7.90 -9.94
CA ARG A 164 -11.38 -8.06 -11.13
C ARG A 164 -12.01 -6.71 -11.49
N ASN A 165 -11.68 -6.21 -12.68
CA ASN A 165 -12.28 -5.01 -13.24
C ASN A 165 -12.97 -5.36 -14.56
N LYS A 166 -14.32 -5.33 -14.57
CA LYS A 166 -15.18 -5.60 -15.75
C LYS A 166 -14.69 -6.74 -16.67
N LYS A 167 -13.66 -6.49 -17.49
CA LYS A 167 -13.12 -7.42 -18.50
C LYS A 167 -11.74 -7.95 -18.19
N LYS A 168 -11.05 -7.43 -17.15
CA LYS A 168 -9.68 -7.81 -16.80
C LYS A 168 -9.65 -8.46 -15.44
N VAL A 169 -8.94 -9.57 -15.35
CA VAL A 169 -8.62 -10.24 -14.09
C VAL A 169 -7.13 -10.05 -13.86
N PHE A 170 -6.79 -9.42 -12.73
CA PHE A 170 -5.42 -9.31 -12.25
C PHE A 170 -5.18 -10.35 -11.16
N SER A 171 -4.05 -10.99 -11.23
CA SER A 171 -3.54 -11.87 -10.18
C SER A 171 -2.03 -11.63 -10.06
N VAL A 172 -1.55 -11.42 -8.84
CA VAL A 172 -0.12 -11.24 -8.57
C VAL A 172 0.71 -12.37 -9.22
N ALA A 173 0.29 -13.62 -9.04
CA ALA A 173 1.02 -14.78 -9.57
C ALA A 173 1.19 -14.79 -11.09
N LYS A 174 0.37 -14.07 -11.84
CA LYS A 174 0.38 -14.06 -13.32
C LYS A 174 0.82 -12.72 -13.92
N ASN A 175 0.50 -11.61 -13.27
CA ASN A 175 0.58 -10.29 -13.88
C ASN A 175 1.58 -9.35 -13.20
N TYR A 176 2.19 -9.75 -12.08
CA TYR A 176 3.11 -8.85 -11.35
C TYR A 176 4.33 -8.46 -12.18
N GLY A 177 4.87 -9.40 -12.98
CA GLY A 177 6.00 -9.10 -13.87
C GLY A 177 5.71 -7.98 -14.88
N GLU A 178 4.47 -7.89 -15.39
CA GLU A 178 4.07 -6.80 -16.27
C GLU A 178 4.07 -5.45 -15.53
N LEU A 179 3.56 -5.40 -14.29
CA LEU A 179 3.62 -4.18 -13.47
C LEU A 179 5.06 -3.71 -13.24
N VAL A 180 5.99 -4.65 -13.00
CA VAL A 180 7.42 -4.32 -12.86
C VAL A 180 7.95 -3.74 -14.17
N LYS A 181 7.69 -4.37 -15.31
CA LYS A 181 8.15 -3.90 -16.63
C LYS A 181 7.59 -2.52 -16.96
N ASP A 182 6.29 -2.31 -16.77
CA ASP A 182 5.64 -1.02 -16.99
C ASP A 182 6.23 0.08 -16.07
N SER A 183 6.59 -0.29 -14.83
CA SER A 183 7.25 0.63 -13.89
C SER A 183 8.62 1.07 -14.39
N ILE A 184 9.42 0.15 -14.93
CA ILE A 184 10.75 0.46 -15.47
C ILE A 184 10.65 1.49 -16.60
N ASP A 185 9.61 1.43 -17.43
CA ASP A 185 9.44 2.34 -18.56
C ASP A 185 9.29 3.81 -18.13
N ILE A 186 8.72 4.06 -16.96
CA ILE A 186 8.47 5.40 -16.42
C ILE A 186 9.29 5.72 -15.15
N LEU A 187 10.20 4.85 -14.73
CA LEU A 187 11.16 5.13 -13.67
C LEU A 187 12.32 5.95 -14.25
N THR A 188 12.89 6.91 -13.51
CA THR A 188 14.13 7.61 -13.89
C THR A 188 15.33 6.66 -13.85
N ASP A 189 16.43 7.03 -14.50
CA ASP A 189 17.71 6.34 -14.27
C ASP A 189 18.13 6.49 -12.80
N LYS A 190 18.68 5.43 -12.21
CA LYS A 190 18.97 5.32 -10.76
C LYS A 190 17.75 5.52 -9.86
N GLY A 191 16.56 5.29 -10.40
CA GLY A 191 15.32 5.33 -9.66
C GLY A 191 15.13 4.10 -8.76
N THR A 192 14.15 4.18 -7.86
CA THR A 192 13.84 3.13 -6.90
C THR A 192 12.46 2.53 -7.19
N LEU A 193 12.39 1.21 -7.30
CA LEU A 193 11.14 0.47 -7.30
C LEU A 193 10.93 -0.18 -5.92
N ILE A 194 9.82 0.16 -5.26
CA ILE A 194 9.33 -0.54 -4.06
C ILE A 194 8.23 -1.48 -4.50
N ALA A 195 8.56 -2.77 -4.56
CA ALA A 195 7.67 -3.81 -5.03
C ALA A 195 7.11 -4.60 -3.84
N SER A 196 5.79 -4.59 -3.64
CA SER A 196 5.10 -5.23 -2.52
C SER A 196 4.06 -6.24 -3.00
N THR A 197 3.82 -7.25 -2.17
CA THR A 197 2.69 -8.17 -2.30
C THR A 197 2.30 -8.78 -0.96
N ASN A 198 1.00 -8.93 -0.74
CA ASN A 198 0.39 -9.65 0.39
C ASN A 198 -0.13 -11.04 0.01
N ALA A 199 0.29 -11.60 -1.12
CA ALA A 199 -0.15 -12.91 -1.59
C ALA A 199 0.42 -14.04 -0.73
N ALA A 200 -0.38 -14.61 0.17
CA ALA A 200 0.01 -15.67 1.09
C ALA A 200 0.48 -16.96 0.38
N ASN A 201 -0.11 -17.27 -0.78
CA ASN A 201 0.23 -18.44 -1.59
C ASN A 201 1.49 -18.29 -2.44
N LEU A 202 2.21 -17.17 -2.30
CA LEU A 202 3.45 -16.89 -3.03
C LEU A 202 4.63 -16.79 -2.05
N SER A 203 5.57 -17.74 -2.10
CA SER A 203 6.77 -17.66 -1.27
C SER A 203 7.67 -16.49 -1.66
N LEU A 204 8.47 -15.97 -0.71
CA LEU A 204 9.42 -14.89 -0.96
C LEU A 204 10.39 -15.22 -2.11
N ALA A 205 10.87 -16.47 -2.17
CA ALA A 205 11.78 -16.92 -3.24
C ALA A 205 11.12 -16.86 -4.63
N LYS A 206 9.87 -17.34 -4.74
CA LYS A 206 9.10 -17.27 -5.99
C LYS A 206 8.80 -15.82 -6.38
N TYR A 207 8.46 -14.98 -5.40
CA TYR A 207 8.21 -13.56 -5.63
C TYR A 207 9.47 -12.84 -6.13
N LYS A 208 10.61 -13.01 -5.44
CA LYS A 208 11.90 -12.47 -5.89
C LYS A 208 12.23 -12.92 -7.31
N LYS A 209 12.09 -14.23 -7.61
CA LYS A 209 12.36 -14.75 -8.95
C LYS A 209 11.50 -14.06 -10.01
N MET A 210 10.20 -13.86 -9.76
CA MET A 210 9.28 -13.20 -10.70
C MET A 210 9.67 -11.75 -10.97
N VAL A 211 10.02 -10.99 -9.93
CA VAL A 211 10.48 -9.60 -10.05
C VAL A 211 11.80 -9.55 -10.82
N ILE A 212 12.78 -10.39 -10.44
CA ILE A 212 14.10 -10.45 -11.10
C ILE A 212 13.96 -10.81 -12.58
N THR A 213 13.11 -11.79 -12.92
CA THR A 213 12.87 -12.14 -14.33
C THR A 213 12.37 -10.94 -15.13
N ALA A 214 11.42 -10.17 -14.60
CA ALA A 214 10.92 -8.97 -15.26
C ALA A 214 11.99 -7.88 -15.46
N LEU A 215 12.89 -7.70 -14.46
CA LEU A 215 14.02 -6.77 -14.57
C LEU A 215 15.03 -7.21 -15.63
N GLN A 216 15.33 -8.52 -15.70
CA GLN A 216 16.21 -9.10 -16.72
C GLN A 216 15.61 -8.96 -18.13
N GLU A 217 14.31 -9.18 -18.30
CA GLU A 217 13.61 -8.96 -19.58
C GLU A 217 13.66 -7.49 -20.04
N LYS A 218 13.76 -6.54 -19.10
CA LYS A 218 13.96 -5.10 -19.40
C LYS A 218 15.42 -4.73 -19.62
N ASN A 219 16.35 -5.69 -19.44
CA ASN A 219 17.79 -5.51 -19.62
C ASN A 219 18.37 -4.33 -18.81
N VAL A 220 17.89 -4.15 -17.56
CA VAL A 220 18.37 -3.13 -16.63
C VAL A 220 19.29 -3.73 -15.57
N ARG A 221 20.24 -2.94 -15.06
CA ARG A 221 21.02 -3.29 -13.88
C ARG A 221 20.16 -3.00 -12.64
N TYR A 222 20.26 -3.83 -11.63
CA TYR A 222 19.46 -3.65 -10.41
C TYR A 222 20.21 -4.15 -9.17
N LYS A 223 19.85 -3.58 -8.03
CA LYS A 223 20.29 -4.01 -6.71
C LYS A 223 19.09 -4.03 -5.76
N ILE A 224 18.79 -5.20 -5.16
CA ILE A 224 17.84 -5.28 -4.06
C ILE A 224 18.56 -4.78 -2.81
N THR A 225 18.18 -3.60 -2.31
CA THR A 225 18.81 -2.95 -1.16
C THR A 225 18.22 -3.42 0.15
N ASP A 226 16.90 -3.62 0.19
CA ASP A 226 16.18 -4.04 1.38
C ASP A 226 15.08 -5.05 1.04
N THR A 227 14.73 -5.89 2.02
CA THR A 227 13.62 -6.83 1.94
C THR A 227 12.85 -6.77 3.26
N TYR A 228 11.56 -6.42 3.18
CA TYR A 228 10.67 -6.41 4.34
C TYR A 228 9.68 -7.56 4.28
N GLN A 229 9.30 -8.04 5.43
CA GLN A 229 8.20 -8.97 5.68
C GLN A 229 7.28 -8.34 6.73
N LEU A 230 6.43 -9.13 7.38
CA LEU A 230 5.59 -8.62 8.46
C LEU A 230 6.44 -8.01 9.58
N PRO A 231 6.02 -6.88 10.16
CA PRO A 231 6.63 -6.30 11.34
C PRO A 231 6.65 -7.27 12.54
N ALA A 232 7.58 -7.09 13.47
CA ALA A 232 7.81 -8.00 14.60
C ALA A 232 6.58 -8.16 15.51
N ASP A 233 5.70 -7.17 15.59
CA ASP A 233 4.45 -7.21 16.35
C ASP A 233 3.31 -7.97 15.62
N PHE A 234 3.50 -8.34 14.35
CA PHE A 234 2.63 -9.26 13.63
C PHE A 234 3.12 -10.69 13.82
N GLN A 235 2.74 -11.30 14.93
CA GLN A 235 3.17 -12.67 15.24
C GLN A 235 2.60 -13.68 14.25
N VAL A 236 3.47 -14.50 13.69
CA VAL A 236 3.10 -15.61 12.80
C VAL A 236 3.18 -16.92 13.56
N ASN A 237 2.11 -17.71 13.50
CA ASN A 237 2.12 -19.05 14.08
C ASN A 237 3.05 -19.96 13.27
N PRO A 238 4.06 -20.61 13.87
CA PRO A 238 4.97 -21.53 13.15
C PRO A 238 4.25 -22.65 12.40
N ASN A 239 3.08 -23.08 12.88
CA ASN A 239 2.26 -24.10 12.24
C ASN A 239 1.38 -23.56 11.10
N PHE A 240 1.44 -22.24 10.82
CA PHE A 240 0.71 -21.57 9.76
C PHE A 240 1.63 -20.56 9.05
N PRO A 241 2.64 -21.03 8.29
CA PRO A 241 3.64 -20.16 7.66
C PRO A 241 3.06 -19.21 6.62
N GLU A 242 1.87 -19.48 6.06
CA GLU A 242 1.13 -18.59 5.18
C GLU A 242 0.72 -17.29 5.88
N GLY A 243 0.69 -17.28 7.21
CA GLY A 243 0.51 -16.08 8.02
C GLY A 243 1.58 -15.03 7.77
N ASN A 244 2.79 -15.40 7.35
CA ASN A 244 3.83 -14.46 6.92
C ASN A 244 3.65 -14.09 5.43
N TYR A 245 2.57 -13.39 5.15
CA TYR A 245 2.11 -13.12 3.78
C TYR A 245 2.78 -11.91 3.12
N LEU A 246 3.33 -10.94 3.88
CA LEU A 246 3.89 -9.71 3.33
C LEU A 246 5.31 -9.94 2.77
N LYS A 247 5.57 -9.42 1.59
CA LYS A 247 6.89 -9.38 0.95
C LYS A 247 7.06 -8.04 0.26
N VAL A 248 8.08 -7.29 0.64
CA VAL A 248 8.42 -6.00 0.01
C VAL A 248 9.89 -5.99 -0.37
N LEU A 249 10.19 -5.57 -1.58
CA LEU A 249 11.55 -5.40 -2.09
C LEU A 249 11.78 -3.94 -2.42
N PHE A 250 12.87 -3.39 -1.91
CA PHE A 250 13.41 -2.10 -2.35
C PHE A 250 14.48 -2.39 -3.38
N ILE A 251 14.35 -1.82 -4.56
CA ILE A 251 15.18 -2.14 -5.72
C ILE A 251 15.67 -0.85 -6.35
N GLU A 252 16.97 -0.62 -6.29
CA GLU A 252 17.62 0.42 -7.08
C GLU A 252 17.84 -0.10 -8.50
N ILE A 253 17.52 0.73 -9.50
CA ILE A 253 17.54 0.37 -10.92
C ILE A 253 18.36 1.37 -11.69
N GLU A 254 19.31 0.84 -12.46
CA GLU A 254 20.17 1.61 -13.38
C GLU A 254 19.87 1.16 -14.82
N LYS A 255 19.45 2.11 -15.66
CA LYS A 255 19.07 1.89 -17.08
C LYS A 255 20.27 1.93 -18.00
#